data_5399305124407d9eba206117018a9bc7
#
_entry.id   5399305124407d9eba206117018a9bc7
#
_cell.length_a   1.000
_cell.length_b   1.000
_cell.length_c   1.000
_cell.angle_alpha   90.00
_cell.angle_beta   90.00
_cell.angle_gamma   90.00
#
_symmetry.space_group_name_H-M   'P 1'
#
loop_
_entity.id
_entity.type
_entity.pdbx_description
1 polymer ?
#
loop_
_entity_poly.entity_id
_entity_poly.type
_entity_poly.pdbx_seq_one_letter_code
_entity_poly.pdbx_strand_id
1 'polypeptide(L)'
;MFVWNQELDKEETLIVGLGNPEAEYADTRHNLGFACVQELARRIGVKIERKRWQSLVGHAESKGIWFVLPQTYMNLSGQAVAKALRDTNLGPRQLWVVHDELDLPLCRMRIRRGGSGAGHNGVLSLIAALGTPDFVRFRVGIGKPSRKGSHAGRHYVLGRFTKAEAERLPRIVDGVATALEVALEAGVERAMDGFNRPGALGCEELT
;
A
#
# COMPACT_ATOMS: atom_id res chain seq x y z
N MET A 1 -20.12 18.01 34.70
CA MET A 1 -20.17 16.65 34.16
C MET A 1 -20.36 16.78 32.64
N PHE A 2 -19.26 16.98 31.91
CA PHE A 2 -19.30 17.14 30.45
C PHE A 2 -19.18 15.76 29.82
N VAL A 3 -20.25 15.31 29.20
CA VAL A 3 -20.28 14.07 28.41
C VAL A 3 -19.74 14.42 27.04
N TRP A 4 -18.53 13.97 26.72
CA TRP A 4 -17.97 13.98 25.37
C TRP A 4 -18.65 12.87 24.57
N ASN A 5 -19.79 13.19 23.97
CA ASN A 5 -20.41 12.37 22.94
C ASN A 5 -20.15 13.06 21.60
N GLN A 6 -18.97 12.84 21.04
CA GLN A 6 -18.72 13.00 19.61
C GLN A 6 -18.20 11.67 19.10
N GLU A 7 -19.12 10.77 18.74
CA GLU A 7 -18.92 9.88 17.61
C GLU A 7 -18.71 10.80 16.41
N LEU A 8 -17.45 11.20 16.20
CA LEU A 8 -17.01 11.69 14.91
C LEU A 8 -17.27 10.52 13.97
N ASP A 9 -18.15 10.67 13.00
CA ASP A 9 -18.27 9.79 11.85
C ASP A 9 -16.88 9.63 11.25
N LYS A 10 -16.14 8.61 11.69
CA LYS A 10 -14.84 8.28 11.09
C LYS A 10 -15.16 7.83 9.68
N GLU A 11 -14.82 8.66 8.71
CA GLU A 11 -14.95 8.28 7.29
C GLU A 11 -14.28 6.92 7.10
N GLU A 12 -15.04 5.96 6.59
CA GLU A 12 -14.49 4.65 6.26
C GLU A 12 -13.34 4.80 5.27
N THR A 13 -12.31 3.96 5.44
CA THR A 13 -11.12 3.97 4.59
C THR A 13 -10.90 2.59 3.98
N LEU A 14 -10.62 2.54 2.68
CA LEU A 14 -10.27 1.32 1.97
C LEU A 14 -8.76 1.30 1.70
N ILE A 15 -8.05 0.41 2.40
CA ILE A 15 -6.59 0.25 2.31
C ILE A 15 -6.27 -0.94 1.41
N VAL A 16 -5.58 -0.66 0.31
CA VAL A 16 -5.19 -1.65 -0.70
C VAL A 16 -3.69 -1.87 -0.64
N GLY A 17 -3.26 -3.11 -0.45
CA GLY A 17 -1.90 -3.52 -0.80
C GLY A 17 -1.87 -4.00 -2.26
N LEU A 18 -0.90 -3.56 -3.05
CA LEU A 18 -0.70 -4.10 -4.39
C LEU A 18 0.28 -5.28 -4.37
N GLY A 19 0.01 -6.29 -5.17
CA GLY A 19 0.80 -7.51 -5.31
C GLY A 19 0.16 -8.46 -6.33
N ASN A 20 0.84 -9.57 -6.64
CA ASN A 20 0.34 -10.67 -7.45
C ASN A 20 -0.03 -11.86 -6.55
N PRO A 21 -1.11 -12.62 -6.88
CA PRO A 21 -1.69 -13.60 -5.96
C PRO A 21 -0.93 -14.92 -5.85
N GLU A 22 -0.17 -15.32 -6.88
CA GLU A 22 0.47 -16.66 -6.91
C GLU A 22 1.64 -16.74 -5.94
N ALA A 23 1.82 -17.93 -5.33
CA ALA A 23 2.86 -18.19 -4.33
C ALA A 23 4.29 -17.89 -4.81
N GLU A 24 4.54 -17.97 -6.12
CA GLU A 24 5.85 -17.64 -6.71
C GLU A 24 6.22 -16.15 -6.54
N TYR A 25 5.23 -15.27 -6.41
CA TYR A 25 5.44 -13.83 -6.23
C TYR A 25 5.47 -13.39 -4.75
N ALA A 26 5.19 -14.29 -3.80
CA ALA A 26 5.03 -13.92 -2.38
C ALA A 26 6.19 -13.09 -1.83
N ASP A 27 7.45 -13.46 -2.17
CA ASP A 27 8.67 -12.81 -1.66
C ASP A 27 9.28 -11.81 -2.66
N THR A 28 8.54 -11.42 -3.70
CA THR A 28 9.04 -10.48 -4.70
C THR A 28 8.89 -9.03 -4.24
N ARG A 29 9.69 -8.14 -4.84
CA ARG A 29 9.59 -6.70 -4.57
C ARG A 29 8.20 -6.15 -4.88
N HIS A 30 7.53 -6.71 -5.90
CA HIS A 30 6.19 -6.27 -6.32
C HIS A 30 5.08 -6.63 -5.33
N ASN A 31 5.34 -7.55 -4.38
CA ASN A 31 4.39 -7.92 -3.32
C ASN A 31 4.62 -7.18 -1.99
N LEU A 32 5.53 -6.19 -1.96
CA LEU A 32 5.80 -5.41 -0.76
C LEU A 32 4.53 -4.69 -0.24
N GLY A 33 3.64 -4.26 -1.14
CA GLY A 33 2.37 -3.67 -0.77
C GLY A 33 1.48 -4.63 0.03
N PHE A 34 1.40 -5.90 -0.37
CA PHE A 34 0.68 -6.94 0.37
C PHE A 34 1.24 -7.09 1.78
N ALA A 35 2.56 -7.25 1.90
CA ALA A 35 3.23 -7.44 3.20
C ALA A 35 2.95 -6.29 4.18
N CYS A 36 3.02 -5.05 3.73
CA CYS A 36 2.76 -3.88 4.57
C CYS A 36 1.31 -3.81 5.06
N VAL A 37 0.34 -4.09 4.19
CA VAL A 37 -1.09 -4.07 4.55
C VAL A 37 -1.46 -5.25 5.46
N GLN A 38 -0.87 -6.42 5.23
CA GLN A 38 -1.02 -7.57 6.12
C GLN A 38 -0.48 -7.28 7.53
N GLU A 39 0.66 -6.60 7.64
CA GLU A 39 1.23 -6.22 8.94
C GLU A 39 0.31 -5.25 9.69
N LEU A 40 -0.22 -4.22 9.02
CA LEU A 40 -1.18 -3.32 9.64
C LEU A 40 -2.43 -4.07 10.12
N ALA A 41 -2.99 -4.94 9.29
CA ALA A 41 -4.17 -5.74 9.66
C ALA A 41 -3.88 -6.65 10.87
N ARG A 42 -2.69 -7.28 10.91
CA ARG A 42 -2.24 -8.09 12.04
C ARG A 42 -2.17 -7.27 13.34
N ARG A 43 -1.64 -6.05 13.31
CA ARG A 43 -1.57 -5.15 14.48
C ARG A 43 -2.95 -4.74 14.99
N ILE A 44 -3.89 -4.54 14.07
CA ILE A 44 -5.29 -4.19 14.40
C ILE A 44 -6.10 -5.42 14.83
N GLY A 45 -5.55 -6.64 14.67
CA GLY A 45 -6.24 -7.90 15.02
C GLY A 45 -7.24 -8.37 13.95
N VAL A 46 -7.06 -7.95 12.68
CA VAL A 46 -7.93 -8.31 11.56
C VAL A 46 -7.25 -9.35 10.67
N LYS A 47 -7.97 -10.42 10.32
CA LYS A 47 -7.54 -11.40 9.32
C LYS A 47 -8.03 -11.00 7.93
N ILE A 48 -7.13 -11.01 6.95
CA ILE A 48 -7.44 -10.75 5.54
C ILE A 48 -7.59 -12.10 4.82
N GLU A 49 -8.74 -12.73 4.94
CA GLU A 49 -8.95 -14.10 4.42
C GLU A 49 -10.29 -14.28 3.67
N ARG A 50 -11.22 -13.32 3.77
CA ARG A 50 -12.51 -13.41 3.09
C ARG A 50 -12.35 -13.15 1.59
N LYS A 51 -12.87 -14.03 0.75
CA LYS A 51 -12.87 -13.85 -0.71
C LYS A 51 -14.02 -12.94 -1.14
N ARG A 52 -13.72 -11.73 -1.59
CA ARG A 52 -14.69 -10.76 -2.11
C ARG A 52 -14.01 -9.85 -3.13
N TRP A 53 -14.71 -9.35 -4.11
CA TRP A 53 -14.20 -8.39 -5.11
C TRP A 53 -12.91 -8.85 -5.83
N GLN A 54 -12.82 -10.13 -6.16
CA GLN A 54 -11.58 -10.74 -6.69
C GLN A 54 -10.35 -10.42 -5.80
N SER A 55 -10.54 -10.39 -4.49
CA SER A 55 -9.54 -10.03 -3.49
C SER A 55 -9.67 -10.91 -2.25
N LEU A 56 -8.59 -10.94 -1.46
CA LEU A 56 -8.68 -11.27 -0.05
C LEU A 56 -9.02 -9.99 0.72
N VAL A 57 -9.97 -10.07 1.64
CA VAL A 57 -10.53 -8.91 2.33
C VAL A 57 -10.58 -9.15 3.83
N GLY A 58 -10.22 -8.13 4.61
CA GLY A 58 -10.45 -8.00 6.03
C GLY A 58 -11.25 -6.73 6.32
N HIS A 59 -12.00 -6.70 7.42
CA HIS A 59 -12.77 -5.53 7.83
C HIS A 59 -12.66 -5.31 9.34
N ALA A 60 -12.15 -4.14 9.73
CA ALA A 60 -12.18 -3.65 11.10
C ALA A 60 -13.42 -2.74 11.27
N GLU A 61 -14.59 -3.35 11.48
CA GLU A 61 -15.88 -2.68 11.50
C GLU A 61 -15.91 -1.50 12.50
N SER A 62 -15.45 -1.74 13.73
CA SER A 62 -15.39 -0.69 14.77
C SER A 62 -14.46 0.49 14.45
N LYS A 63 -13.60 0.35 13.44
CA LYS A 63 -12.65 1.39 12.99
C LYS A 63 -12.99 1.95 11.62
N GLY A 64 -13.98 1.39 10.91
CA GLY A 64 -14.32 1.76 9.54
C GLY A 64 -13.20 1.50 8.53
N ILE A 65 -12.42 0.39 8.69
CA ILE A 65 -11.26 0.12 7.84
C ILE A 65 -11.47 -1.17 7.06
N TRP A 66 -11.44 -1.07 5.75
CA TRP A 66 -11.38 -2.19 4.83
C TRP A 66 -9.95 -2.45 4.37
N PHE A 67 -9.50 -3.70 4.48
CA PHE A 67 -8.24 -4.19 3.94
C PHE A 67 -8.50 -5.01 2.69
N VAL A 68 -7.82 -4.70 1.60
CA VAL A 68 -8.03 -5.36 0.31
C VAL A 68 -6.70 -5.74 -0.32
N LEU A 69 -6.53 -7.03 -0.61
CA LEU A 69 -5.40 -7.59 -1.34
C LEU A 69 -5.93 -8.19 -2.65
N PRO A 70 -5.85 -7.48 -3.79
CA PRO A 70 -6.34 -7.98 -5.07
C PRO A 70 -5.73 -9.33 -5.41
N GLN A 71 -6.59 -10.29 -5.82
CA GLN A 71 -6.18 -11.61 -6.28
C GLN A 71 -6.23 -11.68 -7.82
N THR A 72 -6.03 -10.54 -8.45
CA THR A 72 -5.81 -10.37 -9.88
C THR A 72 -4.33 -10.17 -10.15
N TYR A 73 -3.89 -10.34 -11.40
CA TYR A 73 -2.56 -9.85 -11.79
C TYR A 73 -2.48 -8.34 -11.60
N MET A 74 -1.26 -7.83 -11.37
CA MET A 74 -0.97 -6.43 -11.06
C MET A 74 -1.67 -5.45 -12.01
N ASN A 75 -1.61 -5.68 -13.30
CA ASN A 75 -2.23 -4.84 -14.33
C ASN A 75 -3.76 -4.89 -14.37
N LEU A 76 -4.40 -5.74 -13.57
CA LEU A 76 -5.86 -5.86 -13.44
C LEU A 76 -6.37 -5.45 -12.05
N SER A 77 -5.48 -4.99 -11.15
CA SER A 77 -5.83 -4.61 -9.78
C SER A 77 -6.95 -3.57 -9.71
N GLY A 78 -7.02 -2.66 -10.69
CA GLY A 78 -8.05 -1.64 -10.77
C GLY A 78 -9.47 -2.18 -10.85
N GLN A 79 -9.69 -3.34 -11.48
CA GLN A 79 -11.01 -3.98 -11.57
C GLN A 79 -11.51 -4.42 -10.19
N ALA A 80 -10.65 -5.03 -9.41
CA ALA A 80 -10.95 -5.47 -8.05
C ALA A 80 -11.25 -4.28 -7.13
N VAL A 81 -10.41 -3.26 -7.18
CA VAL A 81 -10.52 -2.07 -6.32
C VAL A 81 -11.73 -1.22 -6.67
N ALA A 82 -12.03 -1.01 -7.96
CA ALA A 82 -13.24 -0.29 -8.39
C ALA A 82 -14.52 -0.99 -7.93
N LYS A 83 -14.53 -2.34 -7.94
CA LYS A 83 -15.65 -3.11 -7.40
C LYS A 83 -15.76 -2.96 -5.89
N ALA A 84 -14.64 -2.96 -5.17
CA ALA A 84 -14.63 -2.76 -3.73
C ALA A 84 -15.20 -1.39 -3.34
N LEU A 85 -14.71 -0.31 -3.96
CA LEU A 85 -15.19 1.05 -3.70
C LEU A 85 -16.69 1.21 -3.96
N ARG A 86 -17.19 0.68 -5.08
CA ARG A 86 -18.61 0.72 -5.41
C ARG A 86 -19.47 -0.01 -4.38
N ASP A 87 -19.09 -1.22 -4.00
CA ASP A 87 -19.87 -2.07 -3.10
C ASP A 87 -19.80 -1.59 -1.62
N THR A 88 -18.80 -0.78 -1.27
CA THR A 88 -18.67 -0.12 0.05
C THR A 88 -19.21 1.31 0.04
N ASN A 89 -19.65 1.82 -1.11
CA ASN A 89 -20.07 3.21 -1.30
C ASN A 89 -18.97 4.24 -0.94
N LEU A 90 -17.69 3.86 -1.14
CA LEU A 90 -16.54 4.73 -0.91
C LEU A 90 -16.06 5.35 -2.22
N GLY A 91 -15.52 6.57 -2.12
CA GLY A 91 -14.93 7.29 -3.23
C GLY A 91 -13.39 7.14 -3.32
N PRO A 92 -12.78 7.57 -4.44
CA PRO A 92 -11.33 7.52 -4.59
C PRO A 92 -10.55 8.26 -3.50
N ARG A 93 -11.10 9.30 -2.88
CA ARG A 93 -10.46 10.05 -1.79
C ARG A 93 -10.29 9.24 -0.51
N GLN A 94 -11.12 8.23 -0.30
CA GLN A 94 -11.09 7.30 0.84
C GLN A 94 -10.22 6.07 0.54
N LEU A 95 -9.64 5.98 -0.67
CA LEU A 95 -8.75 4.91 -1.09
C LEU A 95 -7.30 5.25 -0.73
N TRP A 96 -6.66 4.34 0.01
CA TRP A 96 -5.23 4.35 0.29
C TRP A 96 -4.57 3.14 -0.35
N VAL A 97 -3.49 3.36 -1.10
CA VAL A 97 -2.80 2.33 -1.88
C VAL A 97 -1.35 2.22 -1.42
N VAL A 98 -0.94 1.04 -1.00
CA VAL A 98 0.45 0.72 -0.65
C VAL A 98 1.06 -0.07 -1.80
N HIS A 99 2.20 0.40 -2.33
CA HIS A 99 2.88 -0.23 -3.44
C HIS A 99 4.39 0.02 -3.44
N ASP A 100 5.13 -0.85 -4.12
CA ASP A 100 6.55 -0.69 -4.37
C ASP A 100 6.86 0.48 -5.31
N GLU A 101 8.03 1.10 -5.13
CA GLU A 101 8.44 2.26 -5.91
C GLU A 101 9.92 2.17 -6.31
N LEU A 102 10.16 2.11 -7.63
CA LEU A 102 11.50 2.04 -8.21
C LEU A 102 12.31 3.32 -8.05
N ASP A 103 11.63 4.48 -8.01
CA ASP A 103 12.30 5.78 -7.94
C ASP A 103 12.70 6.20 -6.52
N LEU A 104 12.43 5.36 -5.53
CA LEU A 104 12.85 5.55 -4.15
C LEU A 104 13.87 4.47 -3.75
N PRO A 105 14.94 4.85 -3.05
CA PRO A 105 15.87 3.85 -2.50
C PRO A 105 15.17 2.96 -1.47
N LEU A 106 15.74 1.78 -1.22
CA LEU A 106 15.26 0.90 -0.15
C LEU A 106 15.34 1.65 1.20
N CYS A 107 14.48 1.35 2.15
CA CYS A 107 14.31 2.08 3.42
C CYS A 107 13.77 3.52 3.28
N ARG A 108 13.29 3.89 2.12
CA ARG A 108 12.61 5.14 1.86
C ARG A 108 11.13 4.93 1.56
N MET A 109 10.29 5.80 2.07
CA MET A 109 8.90 5.86 1.60
C MET A 109 8.49 7.29 1.26
N ARG A 110 7.41 7.41 0.50
CA ARG A 110 6.78 8.68 0.21
C ARG A 110 5.27 8.53 0.19
N ILE A 111 4.58 9.29 1.01
CA ILE A 111 3.13 9.40 1.00
C ILE A 111 2.76 10.59 0.13
N ARG A 112 1.82 10.44 -0.77
CA ARG A 112 1.26 11.54 -1.55
C ARG A 112 -0.15 11.23 -2.02
N ARG A 113 -0.94 12.27 -2.24
CA ARG A 113 -2.22 12.19 -2.93
C ARG A 113 -2.02 12.45 -4.43
N GLY A 114 -2.66 11.67 -5.26
CA GLY A 114 -2.67 11.90 -6.70
C GLY A 114 -1.35 11.63 -7.43
N GLY A 115 -1.21 12.15 -8.64
CA GLY A 115 -0.05 12.05 -9.52
C GLY A 115 -0.09 10.85 -10.49
N SER A 116 0.85 10.79 -11.44
CA SER A 116 0.94 9.74 -12.46
C SER A 116 1.25 8.36 -11.86
N GLY A 117 1.00 7.30 -12.62
CA GLY A 117 1.33 5.92 -12.22
C GLY A 117 2.84 5.61 -12.24
N ALA A 118 3.69 6.50 -12.76
CA ALA A 118 5.15 6.36 -12.83
C ALA A 118 5.63 4.97 -13.33
N GLY A 119 4.88 4.37 -14.28
CA GLY A 119 5.19 3.04 -14.82
C GLY A 119 4.79 1.86 -13.96
N HIS A 120 4.23 2.06 -12.75
CA HIS A 120 3.73 0.97 -11.92
C HIS A 120 2.39 0.47 -12.44
N ASN A 121 2.36 -0.76 -13.00
CA ASN A 121 1.19 -1.32 -13.68
C ASN A 121 -0.08 -1.38 -12.80
N GLY A 122 0.05 -1.68 -11.52
CA GLY A 122 -1.07 -1.69 -10.58
C GLY A 122 -1.68 -0.29 -10.40
N VAL A 123 -0.83 0.73 -10.21
CA VAL A 123 -1.30 2.13 -10.08
C VAL A 123 -1.93 2.62 -11.38
N LEU A 124 -1.34 2.30 -12.53
CA LEU A 124 -1.94 2.61 -13.84
C LEU A 124 -3.31 1.95 -14.01
N SER A 125 -3.42 0.68 -13.60
CA SER A 125 -4.69 -0.06 -13.62
C SER A 125 -5.76 0.60 -12.74
N LEU A 126 -5.38 1.07 -11.53
CA LEU A 126 -6.30 1.81 -10.66
C LEU A 126 -6.75 3.13 -11.31
N ILE A 127 -5.81 3.93 -11.82
CA ILE A 127 -6.13 5.21 -12.47
C ILE A 127 -7.09 4.99 -13.64
N ALA A 128 -6.83 3.98 -14.49
CA ALA A 128 -7.69 3.65 -15.62
C ALA A 128 -9.10 3.20 -15.20
N ALA A 129 -9.20 2.37 -14.15
CA ALA A 129 -10.49 1.84 -13.69
C ALA A 129 -11.33 2.88 -12.92
N LEU A 130 -10.68 3.82 -12.21
CA LEU A 130 -11.34 4.84 -11.40
C LEU A 130 -11.57 6.15 -12.16
N GLY A 131 -10.91 6.35 -13.32
CA GLY A 131 -10.96 7.59 -14.09
C GLY A 131 -10.26 8.78 -13.43
N THR A 132 -9.55 8.55 -12.32
CA THR A 132 -8.88 9.62 -11.57
C THR A 132 -7.67 9.09 -10.81
N PRO A 133 -6.59 9.89 -10.66
CA PRO A 133 -5.48 9.58 -9.76
C PRO A 133 -5.70 10.09 -8.31
N ASP A 134 -6.85 10.69 -7.97
CA ASP A 134 -7.10 11.37 -6.69
C ASP A 134 -7.33 10.38 -5.53
N PHE A 135 -6.31 9.59 -5.22
CA PHE A 135 -6.24 8.69 -4.06
C PHE A 135 -4.87 8.80 -3.37
N VAL A 136 -4.82 8.39 -2.11
CA VAL A 136 -3.58 8.43 -1.32
C VAL A 136 -2.69 7.24 -1.67
N ARG A 137 -1.39 7.48 -1.82
CA ARG A 137 -0.40 6.44 -2.11
C ARG A 137 0.73 6.46 -1.09
N PHE A 138 0.99 5.29 -0.52
CA PHE A 138 2.15 4.97 0.30
C PHE A 138 3.15 4.26 -0.61
N ARG A 139 4.09 5.02 -1.16
CA ARG A 139 5.10 4.56 -2.12
C ARG A 139 6.30 4.07 -1.35
N VAL A 140 6.55 2.77 -1.36
CA VAL A 140 7.62 2.12 -0.59
C VAL A 140 8.80 1.83 -1.50
N GLY A 141 9.94 2.43 -1.23
CA GLY A 141 11.14 2.31 -2.04
C GLY A 141 11.70 0.89 -2.08
N ILE A 142 12.06 0.46 -3.27
CA ILE A 142 12.73 -0.82 -3.53
C ILE A 142 14.06 -0.64 -4.24
N GLY A 143 14.46 0.62 -4.58
CA GLY A 143 15.64 0.92 -5.37
C GLY A 143 15.45 0.65 -6.86
N LYS A 144 16.51 0.87 -7.62
CA LYS A 144 16.55 0.71 -9.08
C LYS A 144 17.36 -0.51 -9.49
N PRO A 145 17.01 -1.17 -10.61
CA PRO A 145 17.86 -2.21 -11.17
C PRO A 145 19.21 -1.63 -11.61
N SER A 146 20.29 -2.34 -11.29
CA SER A 146 21.65 -1.97 -11.74
C SER A 146 21.82 -2.09 -13.27
N ARG A 147 21.03 -2.96 -13.91
CA ARG A 147 21.04 -3.15 -15.36
C ARG A 147 20.05 -2.21 -16.02
N LYS A 148 20.48 -1.57 -17.12
CA LYS A 148 19.64 -0.75 -18.00
C LYS A 148 19.04 -1.62 -19.10
N GLY A 149 17.81 -1.35 -19.51
CA GLY A 149 17.14 -2.06 -20.61
C GLY A 149 15.62 -1.95 -20.51
N SER A 150 14.93 -2.12 -21.63
CA SER A 150 13.46 -1.95 -21.73
C SER A 150 12.66 -2.86 -20.79
N HIS A 151 13.20 -4.00 -20.36
CA HIS A 151 12.55 -4.97 -19.47
C HIS A 151 13.18 -5.03 -18.08
N ALA A 152 14.23 -4.23 -17.79
CA ALA A 152 14.97 -4.30 -16.55
C ALA A 152 14.08 -4.04 -15.32
N GLY A 153 13.19 -3.06 -15.39
CA GLY A 153 12.25 -2.75 -14.31
C GLY A 153 11.29 -3.90 -14.00
N ARG A 154 10.71 -4.52 -15.04
CA ARG A 154 9.78 -5.67 -14.85
C ARG A 154 10.48 -6.87 -14.20
N HIS A 155 11.65 -7.25 -14.66
CA HIS A 155 12.43 -8.34 -14.05
C HIS A 155 12.82 -8.02 -12.61
N TYR A 156 13.16 -6.78 -12.33
CA TYR A 156 13.56 -6.34 -11.00
C TYR A 156 12.41 -6.42 -9.99
N VAL A 157 11.23 -5.89 -10.32
CA VAL A 157 10.08 -5.93 -9.40
C VAL A 157 9.55 -7.34 -9.16
N LEU A 158 9.65 -8.24 -10.16
CA LEU A 158 9.29 -9.66 -10.02
C LEU A 158 10.41 -10.49 -9.38
N GLY A 159 11.58 -9.92 -9.17
CA GLY A 159 12.69 -10.57 -8.47
C GLY A 159 12.53 -10.49 -6.96
N ARG A 160 13.10 -11.49 -6.28
CA ARG A 160 13.22 -11.49 -4.81
C ARG A 160 14.24 -10.47 -4.34
N PHE A 161 14.08 -10.00 -3.11
CA PHE A 161 15.10 -9.21 -2.44
C PHE A 161 16.39 -10.02 -2.25
N THR A 162 17.55 -9.38 -2.38
CA THR A 162 18.85 -9.98 -1.99
C THR A 162 18.85 -10.21 -0.49
N LYS A 163 19.80 -11.03 0.00
CA LYS A 163 19.92 -11.29 1.45
C LYS A 163 20.07 -9.99 2.25
N ALA A 164 20.93 -9.08 1.80
CA ALA A 164 21.16 -7.80 2.48
C ALA A 164 19.93 -6.87 2.48
N GLU A 165 19.15 -6.88 1.40
CA GLU A 165 17.86 -6.16 1.33
C GLU A 165 16.81 -6.81 2.23
N ALA A 166 16.72 -8.15 2.22
CA ALA A 166 15.74 -8.91 2.98
C ALA A 166 15.89 -8.71 4.50
N GLU A 167 17.10 -8.51 5.01
CA GLU A 167 17.38 -8.20 6.42
C GLU A 167 16.73 -6.89 6.88
N ARG A 168 16.40 -5.98 5.96
CA ARG A 168 15.74 -4.69 6.23
C ARG A 168 14.22 -4.74 6.11
N LEU A 169 13.67 -5.74 5.43
CA LEU A 169 12.23 -5.83 5.18
C LEU A 169 11.36 -5.76 6.44
N PRO A 170 11.71 -6.44 7.56
CA PRO A 170 10.90 -6.34 8.77
C PRO A 170 10.75 -4.90 9.26
N ARG A 171 11.83 -4.09 9.21
CA ARG A 171 11.78 -2.67 9.61
C ARG A 171 11.00 -1.81 8.62
N ILE A 172 11.15 -2.09 7.32
CA ILE A 172 10.40 -1.38 6.27
C ILE A 172 8.90 -1.63 6.45
N VAL A 173 8.50 -2.89 6.57
CA VAL A 173 7.10 -3.30 6.73
C VAL A 173 6.51 -2.71 8.02
N ASP A 174 7.25 -2.79 9.13
CA ASP A 174 6.90 -2.21 10.43
C ASP A 174 6.72 -0.68 10.33
N GLY A 175 7.68 0.02 9.74
CA GLY A 175 7.63 1.47 9.57
C GLY A 175 6.49 1.94 8.66
N VAL A 176 6.18 1.20 7.59
CA VAL A 176 5.03 1.50 6.72
C VAL A 176 3.71 1.26 7.45
N ALA A 177 3.59 0.19 8.22
CA ALA A 177 2.41 -0.05 9.06
C ALA A 177 2.23 1.07 10.08
N THR A 178 3.31 1.54 10.73
CA THR A 178 3.27 2.70 11.65
C THR A 178 2.83 3.98 10.93
N ALA A 179 3.30 4.22 9.70
CA ALA A 179 2.85 5.37 8.91
C ALA A 179 1.36 5.33 8.57
N LEU A 180 0.83 4.13 8.28
CA LEU A 180 -0.60 3.92 8.06
C LEU A 180 -1.40 4.14 9.35
N GLU A 181 -0.92 3.68 10.51
CA GLU A 181 -1.53 3.93 11.82
C GLU A 181 -1.60 5.44 12.11
N VAL A 182 -0.49 6.16 11.94
CA VAL A 182 -0.46 7.62 12.11
C VAL A 182 -1.44 8.32 11.16
N ALA A 183 -1.54 7.86 9.90
CA ALA A 183 -2.48 8.43 8.95
C ALA A 183 -3.94 8.18 9.35
N LEU A 184 -4.26 7.01 9.94
CA LEU A 184 -5.60 6.65 10.43
C LEU A 184 -5.98 7.44 11.70
N GLU A 185 -5.01 7.73 12.56
CA GLU A 185 -5.24 8.38 13.85
C GLU A 185 -5.20 9.91 13.77
N ALA A 186 -4.21 10.43 13.01
CA ALA A 186 -3.88 11.87 13.00
C ALA A 186 -4.02 12.53 11.61
N GLY A 187 -4.45 11.76 10.60
CA GLY A 187 -4.62 12.23 9.23
C GLY A 187 -3.39 12.02 8.33
N VAL A 188 -3.67 11.99 7.02
CA VAL A 188 -2.66 11.72 5.98
C VAL A 188 -1.55 12.77 5.97
N GLU A 189 -1.88 14.04 6.19
CA GLU A 189 -0.94 15.17 6.21
C GLU A 189 0.09 14.98 7.32
N ARG A 190 -0.34 14.56 8.50
CA ARG A 190 0.56 14.30 9.64
C ARG A 190 1.49 13.13 9.34
N ALA A 191 1.00 12.08 8.67
CA ALA A 191 1.84 10.98 8.21
C ALA A 191 2.84 11.43 7.13
N MET A 192 2.44 12.33 6.21
CA MET A 192 3.35 12.91 5.22
C MET A 192 4.52 13.68 5.89
N ASP A 193 4.23 14.49 6.88
CA ASP A 193 5.24 15.28 7.63
C ASP A 193 6.24 14.34 8.36
N GLY A 194 5.74 13.27 8.93
CA GLY A 194 6.56 12.30 9.68
C GLY A 194 7.41 11.40 8.79
N PHE A 195 6.83 10.90 7.71
CA PHE A 195 7.41 9.77 6.96
C PHE A 195 7.99 10.13 5.58
N ASN A 196 7.76 11.33 5.04
CA ASN A 196 8.34 11.76 3.77
C ASN A 196 9.83 12.19 3.88
N ARG A 197 10.44 12.10 5.04
CA ARG A 197 11.84 12.45 5.30
C ARG A 197 12.76 11.22 5.26
N PRO A 198 14.07 11.38 5.00
CA PRO A 198 15.05 10.30 5.11
C PRO A 198 15.06 9.66 6.50
N GLY A 199 15.34 8.36 6.57
CA GLY A 199 15.47 7.62 7.82
C GLY A 199 14.16 7.36 8.57
N ALA A 200 13.00 7.80 8.06
CA ALA A 200 11.72 7.69 8.74
C ALA A 200 11.24 6.25 8.97
N LEU A 201 11.75 5.28 8.20
CA LEU A 201 11.45 3.85 8.37
C LEU A 201 12.39 3.14 9.36
N GLY A 202 13.29 3.89 10.02
CA GLY A 202 14.20 3.33 11.02
C GLY A 202 15.29 2.40 10.46
N CYS A 203 15.57 2.49 9.16
CA CYS A 203 16.68 1.79 8.52
C CYS A 203 17.42 2.72 7.55
N GLU A 204 18.70 2.38 7.27
CA GLU A 204 19.52 3.14 6.34
C GLU A 204 19.08 2.89 4.89
N GLU A 205 19.02 3.96 4.10
CA GLU A 205 18.71 3.89 2.69
C GLU A 205 19.86 3.18 1.95
N LEU A 206 19.51 2.19 1.12
CA LEU A 206 20.44 1.58 0.17
C LEU A 206 20.25 2.24 -1.19
N THR A 207 21.30 2.83 -1.69
CA THR A 207 21.38 3.45 -3.03
C THR A 207 21.73 2.43 -4.11
#